data_ec53e5e8b2d79096a97b791083f215bf
#
_entry.id   ec53e5e8b2d79096a97b791083f215bf
#
_cell.length_a   1.000
_cell.length_b   1.000
_cell.length_c   1.000
_cell.angle_alpha   90.00
_cell.angle_beta   90.00
_cell.angle_gamma   90.00
#
_symmetry.space_group_name_H-M   'P 1'
#
loop_
_entity.id
_entity.type
_entity.pdbx_description
1 polymer ?
#
loop_
_entity_poly.entity_id
_entity_poly.type
_entity_poly.pdbx_seq_one_letter_code
_entity_poly.pdbx_strand_id
1 'polypeptide(L)'
;MPSTIWTGTISFVMVSIPVEIVSATNPGKVSYHLLHKEDNSPIQTRMFCPQDKKFVHPEHIVNGYPVDENKYVIIKEDEFKAIEPQRSQTIEINSFIDLKEIDPLYFEKSYYILPGKGGAKAYQLLLEVLKDTQKAGLAKFVLRNREYLVVVRPYENILGLMVLHFQEEIRDPKEILPAKTKPQPQIVKSIIRTIEKFKTEYKPEKYEDEYLEKIKNFLKKKAKEQGTVTVEQQVEEESVETQGEDLVAALEESLAKAKSK
;
A
#
# COMPACT_ATOMS: atom_id res chain seq x y z
N MET A 1 9.00 16.47 0.61
CA MET A 1 9.66 15.18 0.37
C MET A 1 8.64 14.08 0.55
N PRO A 2 8.67 12.98 -0.21
CA PRO A 2 7.75 11.87 0.02
C PRO A 2 8.00 11.29 1.42
N SER A 3 6.95 10.89 2.11
CA SER A 3 7.06 10.26 3.43
C SER A 3 7.68 8.87 3.32
N THR A 4 8.60 8.55 4.22
CA THR A 4 9.18 7.21 4.33
C THR A 4 8.08 6.24 4.79
N ILE A 5 7.89 5.17 4.02
CA ILE A 5 6.89 4.13 4.30
C ILE A 5 7.49 3.03 5.18
N TRP A 6 8.79 2.76 4.98
CA TRP A 6 9.50 1.70 5.68
C TRP A 6 10.99 1.99 5.71
N THR A 7 11.65 1.56 6.79
CA THR A 7 13.11 1.66 6.99
C THR A 7 13.63 0.29 7.40
N GLY A 8 14.77 -0.10 6.83
CA GLY A 8 15.40 -1.38 7.14
C GLY A 8 16.68 -1.61 6.33
N THR A 9 16.93 -2.84 5.92
CA THR A 9 18.14 -3.22 5.19
C THR A 9 17.80 -4.05 3.95
N ILE A 10 18.59 -3.90 2.88
CA ILE A 10 18.69 -4.89 1.81
C ILE A 10 19.84 -5.80 2.16
N SER A 11 19.62 -7.12 2.15
CA SER A 11 20.67 -8.10 2.36
C SER A 11 20.77 -9.06 1.18
N PHE A 12 22.01 -9.43 0.84
CA PHE A 12 22.32 -10.53 -0.07
C PHE A 12 23.68 -11.10 0.30
N VAL A 13 23.76 -12.41 0.44
CA VAL A 13 24.93 -13.15 0.92
C VAL A 13 25.42 -12.58 2.25
N MET A 14 26.54 -11.84 2.28
CA MET A 14 27.13 -11.25 3.48
C MET A 14 27.06 -9.71 3.48
N VAL A 15 26.36 -9.13 2.52
CA VAL A 15 26.23 -7.67 2.39
C VAL A 15 24.90 -7.23 2.97
N SER A 16 24.92 -6.18 3.80
CA SER A 16 23.73 -5.54 4.38
C SER A 16 23.80 -4.04 4.14
N ILE A 17 22.78 -3.47 3.51
CA ILE A 17 22.73 -2.08 3.07
C ILE A 17 21.53 -1.42 3.75
N PRO A 18 21.73 -0.44 4.65
CA PRO A 18 20.61 0.33 5.22
C PRO A 18 19.89 1.11 4.12
N VAL A 19 18.57 1.03 4.12
CA VAL A 19 17.71 1.67 3.11
C VAL A 19 16.40 2.18 3.69
N GLU A 20 15.78 3.11 2.96
CA GLU A 20 14.44 3.61 3.19
C GLU A 20 13.59 3.43 1.95
N ILE A 21 12.32 3.10 2.12
CA ILE A 21 11.36 2.95 1.02
C ILE A 21 10.38 4.11 1.03
N VAL A 22 10.17 4.71 -0.13
CA VAL A 22 9.19 5.75 -0.39
C VAL A 22 8.30 5.38 -1.58
N SER A 23 7.08 5.90 -1.66
CA SER A 23 6.22 5.64 -2.82
C SER A 23 6.83 6.22 -4.10
N ALA A 24 6.87 5.42 -5.17
CA ALA A 24 7.26 5.88 -6.50
C ALA A 24 6.13 6.61 -7.23
N THR A 25 4.88 6.42 -6.76
CA THR A 25 3.69 7.01 -7.37
C THR A 25 3.00 7.96 -6.40
N ASN A 26 2.49 9.05 -6.92
CA ASN A 26 1.60 9.95 -6.20
C ASN A 26 0.24 9.92 -6.89
N PRO A 27 -0.72 9.09 -6.39
CA PRO A 27 -2.04 9.08 -6.98
C PRO A 27 -2.67 10.47 -6.81
N GLY A 28 -2.89 11.15 -7.92
CA GLY A 28 -3.49 12.49 -7.99
C GLY A 28 -4.97 12.51 -7.62
N LYS A 29 -5.37 11.74 -6.61
CA LYS A 29 -6.77 11.63 -6.18
C LYS A 29 -7.17 12.85 -5.37
N VAL A 30 -8.32 13.42 -5.72
CA VAL A 30 -9.00 14.38 -4.87
C VAL A 30 -9.71 13.61 -3.77
N SER A 31 -9.35 13.86 -2.51
CA SER A 31 -10.02 13.29 -1.35
C SER A 31 -11.16 14.22 -0.90
N TYR A 32 -12.30 13.62 -0.59
CA TYR A 32 -13.45 14.33 -0.04
C TYR A 32 -13.72 13.83 1.38
N HIS A 33 -14.06 14.75 2.27
CA HIS A 33 -14.58 14.42 3.59
C HIS A 33 -16.11 14.44 3.54
N LEU A 34 -16.74 13.50 4.23
CA LEU A 34 -18.19 13.49 4.37
C LEU A 34 -18.60 14.50 5.43
N LEU A 35 -19.47 15.41 5.06
CA LEU A 35 -20.02 16.42 5.95
C LEU A 35 -21.54 16.25 6.07
N HIS A 36 -22.05 16.57 7.23
CA HIS A 36 -23.49 16.63 7.47
C HIS A 36 -24.10 17.79 6.66
N LYS A 37 -25.24 17.53 6.01
CA LYS A 37 -25.82 18.46 5.03
C LYS A 37 -26.34 19.76 5.66
N GLU A 38 -26.80 19.68 6.91
CA GLU A 38 -27.49 20.80 7.56
C GLU A 38 -26.53 21.80 8.18
N ASP A 39 -25.47 21.31 8.83
CA ASP A 39 -24.54 22.12 9.61
C ASP A 39 -23.07 22.05 9.15
N ASN A 40 -22.80 21.23 8.10
CA ASN A 40 -21.46 20.97 7.58
C ASN A 40 -20.49 20.33 8.59
N SER A 41 -20.99 19.71 9.65
CA SER A 41 -20.14 19.01 10.62
C SER A 41 -19.52 17.75 10.00
N PRO A 42 -18.29 17.30 10.41
CA PRO A 42 -17.69 16.07 9.93
C PRO A 42 -18.48 14.86 10.39
N ILE A 43 -18.71 13.90 9.48
CA ILE A 43 -19.38 12.64 9.79
C ILE A 43 -18.33 11.60 10.18
N GLN A 44 -18.58 10.90 11.29
CA GLN A 44 -17.80 9.76 11.73
C GLN A 44 -18.50 8.45 11.32
N THR A 45 -17.72 7.46 10.90
CA THR A 45 -18.23 6.11 10.62
C THR A 45 -18.09 5.28 11.89
N ARG A 46 -19.19 4.75 12.39
CA ARG A 46 -19.22 3.83 13.54
C ARG A 46 -19.78 2.47 13.12
N MET A 47 -19.25 1.40 13.70
CA MET A 47 -19.73 0.04 13.44
C MET A 47 -21.01 -0.21 14.22
N PHE A 48 -22.04 -0.73 13.54
CA PHE A 48 -23.37 -0.99 14.12
C PHE A 48 -23.74 -2.48 14.00
N CYS A 49 -24.14 -3.09 15.12
CA CYS A 49 -24.67 -4.45 15.13
C CYS A 49 -26.20 -4.39 14.89
N PRO A 50 -26.69 -4.93 13.76
CA PRO A 50 -28.12 -4.89 13.45
C PRO A 50 -28.96 -5.78 14.37
N GLN A 51 -28.38 -6.83 14.94
CA GLN A 51 -29.05 -7.74 15.85
C GLN A 51 -29.29 -7.09 17.21
N ASP A 52 -28.28 -6.47 17.79
CA ASP A 52 -28.38 -5.80 19.10
C ASP A 52 -28.90 -4.37 18.99
N LYS A 53 -28.98 -3.84 17.77
CA LYS A 53 -29.38 -2.45 17.47
C LYS A 53 -28.52 -1.41 18.21
N LYS A 54 -27.23 -1.68 18.37
CA LYS A 54 -26.26 -0.85 19.09
C LYS A 54 -25.00 -0.61 18.26
N PHE A 55 -24.32 0.50 18.54
CA PHE A 55 -22.96 0.70 18.07
C PHE A 55 -22.01 -0.23 18.83
N VAL A 56 -21.04 -0.82 18.09
CA VAL A 56 -20.09 -1.78 18.65
C VAL A 56 -18.71 -1.14 18.69
N HIS A 57 -18.10 -1.19 19.86
CA HIS A 57 -16.73 -0.72 20.04
C HIS A 57 -15.75 -1.70 19.37
N PRO A 58 -14.62 -1.23 18.78
CA PRO A 58 -13.64 -2.10 18.12
C PRO A 58 -13.17 -3.29 18.96
N GLU A 59 -13.05 -3.13 20.27
CA GLU A 59 -12.66 -4.18 21.22
C GLU A 59 -13.63 -5.36 21.29
N HIS A 60 -14.88 -5.15 20.89
CA HIS A 60 -15.92 -6.19 20.87
C HIS A 60 -16.11 -6.83 19.49
N ILE A 61 -15.19 -6.56 18.55
CA ILE A 61 -15.25 -7.08 17.19
C ILE A 61 -14.22 -8.19 17.05
N VAL A 62 -14.64 -9.32 16.49
CA VAL A 62 -13.77 -10.45 16.19
C VAL A 62 -13.80 -10.75 14.70
N ASN A 63 -12.71 -11.31 14.17
CA ASN A 63 -12.65 -11.73 12.78
C ASN A 63 -13.27 -13.12 12.60
N GLY A 64 -14.22 -13.23 11.66
CA GLY A 64 -14.84 -14.49 11.29
C GLY A 64 -14.50 -14.87 9.84
N TYR A 65 -13.88 -16.05 9.65
CA TYR A 65 -13.63 -16.60 8.33
C TYR A 65 -14.87 -17.42 7.86
N PRO A 66 -15.51 -17.09 6.73
CA PRO A 66 -16.66 -17.83 6.25
C PRO A 66 -16.25 -19.22 5.72
N VAL A 67 -16.89 -20.27 6.21
CA VAL A 67 -16.67 -21.66 5.77
C VAL A 67 -17.87 -22.26 5.05
N ASP A 68 -19.08 -21.72 5.29
CA ASP A 68 -20.33 -22.15 4.69
C ASP A 68 -21.35 -20.99 4.79
N GLU A 69 -22.53 -21.14 4.20
CA GLU A 69 -23.61 -20.14 4.37
C GLU A 69 -23.88 -19.92 5.88
N ASN A 70 -23.69 -18.67 6.33
CA ASN A 70 -23.91 -18.24 7.71
C ASN A 70 -23.06 -18.98 8.79
N LYS A 71 -21.98 -19.68 8.41
CA LYS A 71 -21.05 -20.30 9.34
C LYS A 71 -19.67 -19.66 9.25
N TYR A 72 -19.16 -19.25 10.38
CA TYR A 72 -17.87 -18.58 10.51
C TYR A 72 -16.98 -19.29 11.51
N VAL A 73 -15.71 -19.42 11.19
CA VAL A 73 -14.67 -19.74 12.17
C VAL A 73 -14.17 -18.42 12.76
N ILE A 74 -14.32 -18.27 14.06
CA ILE A 74 -13.83 -17.10 14.78
C ILE A 74 -12.33 -17.26 14.98
N ILE A 75 -11.57 -16.24 14.57
CA ILE A 75 -10.12 -16.22 14.70
C ILE A 75 -9.77 -15.12 15.71
N LYS A 76 -9.04 -15.50 16.76
CA LYS A 76 -8.56 -14.58 17.80
C LYS A 76 -7.26 -13.91 17.37
N GLU A 77 -7.00 -12.71 17.90
CA GLU A 77 -5.75 -11.98 17.60
C GLU A 77 -4.48 -12.78 17.89
N ASP A 78 -4.47 -13.56 18.96
CA ASP A 78 -3.31 -14.38 19.34
C ASP A 78 -3.04 -15.50 18.32
N GLU A 79 -4.09 -16.05 17.72
CA GLU A 79 -3.98 -17.07 16.66
C GLU A 79 -3.42 -16.45 15.39
N PHE A 80 -3.83 -15.21 15.02
CA PHE A 80 -3.22 -14.48 13.93
C PHE A 80 -1.74 -14.20 14.17
N LYS A 81 -1.38 -13.73 15.37
CA LYS A 81 0.02 -13.46 15.74
C LYS A 81 0.91 -14.70 15.64
N ALA A 82 0.36 -15.89 15.87
CA ALA A 82 1.12 -17.14 15.79
C ALA A 82 1.49 -17.53 14.34
N ILE A 83 0.70 -17.11 13.35
CA ILE A 83 0.92 -17.42 11.92
C ILE A 83 1.46 -16.22 11.14
N GLU A 84 1.54 -15.03 11.75
CA GLU A 84 2.12 -13.87 11.11
C GLU A 84 3.58 -14.12 10.73
N PRO A 85 4.01 -13.72 9.52
CA PRO A 85 5.42 -13.80 9.18
C PRO A 85 6.23 -12.94 10.16
N GLN A 86 7.37 -13.45 10.59
CA GLN A 86 8.24 -12.70 11.49
C GLN A 86 8.55 -11.35 10.88
N ARG A 87 8.36 -10.28 11.66
CA ARG A 87 8.64 -8.91 11.23
C ARG A 87 10.12 -8.78 10.91
N SER A 88 10.48 -9.00 9.66
CA SER A 88 11.83 -8.75 9.17
C SER A 88 11.94 -7.32 8.70
N GLN A 89 12.90 -6.56 9.25
CA GLN A 89 13.31 -5.26 8.70
C GLN A 89 14.34 -5.44 7.59
N THR A 90 14.25 -6.56 6.86
CA THR A 90 15.23 -6.92 5.83
C THR A 90 14.52 -7.35 4.56
N ILE A 91 14.98 -6.80 3.44
CA ILE A 91 14.67 -7.26 2.09
C ILE A 91 15.79 -8.23 1.71
N GLU A 92 15.48 -9.52 1.75
CA GLU A 92 16.48 -10.55 1.46
C GLU A 92 16.45 -10.92 -0.02
N ILE A 93 17.51 -10.54 -0.74
CA ILE A 93 17.67 -10.92 -2.16
C ILE A 93 18.17 -12.37 -2.21
N ASN A 94 17.33 -13.26 -2.73
CA ASN A 94 17.61 -14.68 -2.81
C ASN A 94 18.21 -15.08 -4.17
N SER A 95 17.92 -14.32 -5.23
CA SER A 95 18.40 -14.59 -6.58
C SER A 95 18.43 -13.32 -7.43
N PHE A 96 19.15 -13.38 -8.55
CA PHE A 96 19.20 -12.33 -9.55
C PHE A 96 18.68 -12.90 -10.89
N ILE A 97 17.79 -12.16 -11.53
CA ILE A 97 17.08 -12.57 -12.74
C ILE A 97 17.15 -11.48 -13.80
N ASP A 98 16.87 -11.82 -15.05
CA ASP A 98 16.65 -10.84 -16.10
C ASP A 98 15.26 -10.21 -15.93
N LEU A 99 15.20 -8.89 -15.90
CA LEU A 99 13.92 -8.18 -15.73
C LEU A 99 12.91 -8.55 -16.85
N LYS A 100 13.41 -8.91 -18.02
CA LYS A 100 12.59 -9.30 -19.18
C LYS A 100 11.85 -10.64 -19.00
N GLU A 101 12.28 -11.45 -18.03
CA GLU A 101 11.62 -12.72 -17.71
C GLU A 101 10.31 -12.52 -16.93
N ILE A 102 10.12 -11.33 -16.34
CA ILE A 102 8.90 -11.00 -15.59
C ILE A 102 7.89 -10.39 -16.56
N ASP A 103 6.77 -11.07 -16.75
CA ASP A 103 5.66 -10.51 -17.51
C ASP A 103 5.11 -9.26 -16.77
N PRO A 104 4.82 -8.15 -17.49
CA PRO A 104 4.27 -6.94 -16.89
C PRO A 104 3.00 -7.16 -16.04
N LEU A 105 2.24 -8.22 -16.29
CA LEU A 105 1.05 -8.57 -15.53
C LEU A 105 1.34 -8.85 -14.05
N TYR A 106 2.56 -9.27 -13.71
CA TYR A 106 2.93 -9.54 -12.33
C TYR A 106 3.20 -8.29 -11.49
N PHE A 107 3.42 -7.11 -12.10
CA PHE A 107 3.72 -5.91 -11.33
C PHE A 107 2.47 -5.29 -10.71
N GLU A 108 2.46 -5.15 -9.37
CA GLU A 108 1.36 -4.54 -8.60
C GLU A 108 1.65 -3.08 -8.23
N LYS A 109 2.74 -2.85 -7.50
CA LYS A 109 3.11 -1.54 -6.94
C LYS A 109 4.59 -1.26 -7.08
N SER A 110 4.92 0.02 -7.20
CA SER A 110 6.31 0.48 -7.34
C SER A 110 6.67 1.44 -6.22
N TYR A 111 7.89 1.29 -5.72
CA TYR A 111 8.50 2.13 -4.70
C TYR A 111 9.91 2.53 -5.13
N TYR A 112 10.42 3.62 -4.58
CA TYR A 112 11.83 3.97 -4.66
C TYR A 112 12.54 3.54 -3.38
N ILE A 113 13.76 3.06 -3.53
CA ILE A 113 14.65 2.73 -2.44
C ILE A 113 15.70 3.83 -2.33
N LEU A 114 15.78 4.45 -1.18
CA LEU A 114 16.78 5.47 -0.85
C LEU A 114 17.86 4.87 0.05
N PRO A 115 19.13 5.35 -0.02
CA PRO A 115 20.14 4.92 0.92
C PRO A 115 19.80 5.43 2.32
N GLY A 116 19.81 4.54 3.30
CA GLY A 116 19.70 4.87 4.71
C GLY A 116 21.02 5.40 5.28
N LYS A 117 21.00 5.79 6.55
CA LYS A 117 22.16 6.37 7.23
C LYS A 117 23.37 5.42 7.18
N GLY A 118 24.47 5.89 6.62
CA GLY A 118 25.71 5.11 6.47
C GLY A 118 25.74 4.14 5.29
N GLY A 119 24.63 3.95 4.55
CA GLY A 119 24.50 2.99 3.46
C GLY A 119 24.92 3.49 2.08
N ALA A 120 25.21 4.78 1.89
CA ALA A 120 25.33 5.40 0.57
C ALA A 120 26.35 4.73 -0.36
N LYS A 121 27.54 4.36 0.14
CA LYS A 121 28.59 3.72 -0.70
C LYS A 121 28.17 2.33 -1.18
N ALA A 122 27.65 1.49 -0.28
CA ALA A 122 27.21 0.13 -0.62
C ALA A 122 25.96 0.15 -1.51
N TYR A 123 25.05 1.10 -1.27
CA TYR A 123 23.90 1.35 -2.13
C TYR A 123 24.32 1.72 -3.56
N GLN A 124 25.26 2.65 -3.71
CA GLN A 124 25.73 3.07 -5.03
C GLN A 124 26.40 1.91 -5.77
N LEU A 125 27.21 1.11 -5.08
CA LEU A 125 27.84 -0.08 -5.64
C LEU A 125 26.78 -1.08 -6.15
N LEU A 126 25.75 -1.38 -5.35
CA LEU A 126 24.67 -2.27 -5.76
C LEU A 126 23.92 -1.72 -6.99
N LEU A 127 23.63 -0.42 -7.02
CA LEU A 127 22.99 0.22 -8.15
C LEU A 127 23.79 0.08 -9.44
N GLU A 128 25.10 0.33 -9.40
CA GLU A 128 26.02 0.20 -10.55
C GLU A 128 26.10 -1.25 -11.03
N VAL A 129 26.32 -2.18 -10.11
CA VAL A 129 26.39 -3.62 -10.46
C VAL A 129 25.12 -4.10 -11.15
N LEU A 130 23.93 -3.72 -10.63
CA LEU A 130 22.65 -4.09 -11.24
C LEU A 130 22.44 -3.41 -12.61
N LYS A 131 22.96 -2.18 -12.81
CA LYS A 131 22.94 -1.50 -14.10
C LYS A 131 23.83 -2.20 -15.13
N ASP A 132 25.08 -2.49 -14.76
CA ASP A 132 26.07 -3.07 -15.66
C ASP A 132 25.69 -4.51 -16.06
N THR A 133 25.16 -5.28 -15.11
CA THR A 133 24.73 -6.65 -15.35
C THR A 133 23.35 -6.75 -15.99
N GLN A 134 22.56 -5.68 -16.00
CA GLN A 134 21.16 -5.64 -16.43
C GLN A 134 20.28 -6.65 -15.68
N LYS A 135 20.64 -7.00 -14.44
CA LYS A 135 19.93 -7.92 -13.58
C LYS A 135 19.06 -7.17 -12.57
N ALA A 136 18.10 -7.90 -12.03
CA ALA A 136 17.25 -7.46 -10.93
C ALA A 136 17.31 -8.49 -9.80
N GLY A 137 17.33 -8.03 -8.56
CA GLY A 137 17.31 -8.90 -7.39
C GLY A 137 15.90 -9.32 -7.02
N LEU A 138 15.62 -10.62 -7.05
CA LEU A 138 14.35 -11.18 -6.58
C LEU A 138 14.44 -11.41 -5.07
N ALA A 139 13.47 -10.90 -4.33
CA ALA A 139 13.49 -10.89 -2.88
C ALA A 139 12.11 -11.16 -2.29
N LYS A 140 12.10 -11.60 -1.02
CA LYS A 140 10.91 -11.57 -0.17
C LYS A 140 11.00 -10.42 0.82
N PHE A 141 9.86 -9.83 1.12
CA PHE A 141 9.77 -8.64 1.93
C PHE A 141 8.48 -8.64 2.76
N VAL A 142 8.61 -8.37 4.05
CA VAL A 142 7.44 -8.28 4.95
C VAL A 142 7.10 -6.83 5.22
N LEU A 143 5.91 -6.41 4.82
CA LEU A 143 5.38 -5.07 5.07
C LEU A 143 3.99 -5.18 5.70
N ARG A 144 3.79 -4.55 6.87
CA ARG A 144 2.50 -4.55 7.57
C ARG A 144 1.93 -5.96 7.78
N ASN A 145 2.77 -6.88 8.28
CA ASN A 145 2.43 -8.27 8.59
C ASN A 145 2.02 -9.15 7.38
N ARG A 146 2.34 -8.70 6.17
CA ARG A 146 2.14 -9.49 4.94
C ARG A 146 3.46 -9.67 4.21
N GLU A 147 3.74 -10.90 3.77
CA GLU A 147 4.86 -11.21 2.89
C GLU A 147 4.53 -10.82 1.44
N TYR A 148 5.49 -10.20 0.78
CA TYR A 148 5.42 -9.81 -0.62
C TYR A 148 6.60 -10.40 -1.37
N LEU A 149 6.36 -10.83 -2.60
CA LEU A 149 7.41 -11.08 -3.57
C LEU A 149 7.77 -9.74 -4.21
N VAL A 150 9.05 -9.40 -4.23
CA VAL A 150 9.51 -8.10 -4.74
C VAL A 150 10.73 -8.24 -5.64
N VAL A 151 10.90 -7.27 -6.51
CA VAL A 151 12.06 -7.14 -7.37
C VAL A 151 12.75 -5.81 -7.10
N VAL A 152 14.03 -5.86 -6.79
CA VAL A 152 14.92 -4.70 -6.67
C VAL A 152 15.65 -4.53 -8.00
N ARG A 153 15.46 -3.40 -8.66
CA ARG A 153 16.06 -3.11 -9.96
C ARG A 153 16.61 -1.69 -10.04
N PRO A 154 17.58 -1.41 -10.92
CA PRO A 154 17.94 -0.03 -11.21
C PRO A 154 16.80 0.70 -11.94
N TYR A 155 16.57 1.94 -11.57
CA TYR A 155 15.68 2.86 -12.27
C TYR A 155 16.36 4.23 -12.32
N GLU A 156 16.77 4.68 -13.50
CA GLU A 156 17.61 5.89 -13.66
C GLU A 156 18.83 5.85 -12.75
N ASN A 157 18.91 6.76 -11.77
CA ASN A 157 20.00 6.88 -10.81
C ASN A 157 19.61 6.43 -9.39
N ILE A 158 18.58 5.61 -9.28
CA ILE A 158 18.03 5.13 -8.00
C ILE A 158 17.65 3.64 -8.12
N LEU A 159 17.54 2.95 -7.00
CA LEU A 159 16.94 1.62 -6.96
C LEU A 159 15.42 1.72 -6.86
N GLY A 160 14.74 0.94 -7.67
CA GLY A 160 13.30 0.70 -7.57
C GLY A 160 13.01 -0.64 -6.92
N LEU A 161 11.95 -0.70 -6.11
CA LEU A 161 11.37 -1.92 -5.56
C LEU A 161 9.98 -2.09 -6.15
N MET A 162 9.77 -3.21 -6.83
CA MET A 162 8.49 -3.54 -7.45
C MET A 162 7.88 -4.73 -6.74
N VAL A 163 6.67 -4.57 -6.26
CA VAL A 163 5.87 -5.66 -5.70
C VAL A 163 5.31 -6.48 -6.85
N LEU A 164 5.42 -7.80 -6.73
CA LEU A 164 4.88 -8.75 -7.68
C LEU A 164 3.69 -9.49 -7.08
N HIS A 165 2.73 -9.82 -7.94
CA HIS A 165 1.73 -10.82 -7.63
C HIS A 165 2.35 -12.21 -7.55
N PHE A 166 1.86 -13.05 -6.63
CA PHE A 166 2.15 -14.47 -6.67
C PHE A 166 1.43 -15.13 -7.83
N GLN A 167 1.95 -16.26 -8.32
CA GLN A 167 1.34 -17.01 -9.44
C GLN A 167 -0.13 -17.35 -9.19
N GLU A 168 -0.50 -17.63 -7.95
CA GLU A 168 -1.86 -17.97 -7.53
C GLU A 168 -2.85 -16.80 -7.65
N GLU A 169 -2.35 -15.56 -7.64
CA GLU A 169 -3.16 -14.33 -7.78
C GLU A 169 -3.49 -14.06 -9.26
N ILE A 170 -2.76 -14.66 -10.20
CA ILE A 170 -2.96 -14.48 -11.63
C ILE A 170 -3.96 -15.52 -12.14
N ARG A 171 -5.07 -15.04 -12.70
CA ARG A 171 -6.09 -15.92 -13.32
C ARG A 171 -5.54 -16.58 -14.57
N ASP A 172 -5.81 -17.89 -14.73
CA ASP A 172 -5.42 -18.58 -15.97
C ASP A 172 -6.26 -18.04 -17.14
N PRO A 173 -5.61 -17.47 -18.18
CA PRO A 173 -6.32 -16.99 -19.36
C PRO A 173 -7.13 -18.09 -20.08
N LYS A 174 -6.78 -19.37 -19.91
CA LYS A 174 -7.49 -20.49 -20.53
C LYS A 174 -8.94 -20.61 -20.06
N GLU A 175 -9.24 -20.16 -18.83
CA GLU A 175 -10.60 -20.18 -18.27
C GLU A 175 -11.54 -19.18 -18.93
N ILE A 176 -10.99 -18.14 -19.56
CA ILE A 176 -11.74 -17.00 -20.13
C ILE A 176 -11.51 -16.81 -21.64
N LEU A 177 -10.76 -17.71 -22.27
CA LEU A 177 -10.48 -17.61 -23.70
C LEU A 177 -11.75 -17.70 -24.54
N PRO A 178 -11.99 -16.75 -25.47
CA PRO A 178 -13.07 -16.87 -26.43
C PRO A 178 -12.81 -18.01 -27.44
N ALA A 179 -13.86 -18.49 -28.11
CA ALA A 179 -13.72 -19.47 -29.14
C ALA A 179 -12.73 -19.02 -30.25
N LYS A 180 -11.80 -19.88 -30.60
CA LYS A 180 -10.78 -19.58 -31.63
C LYS A 180 -11.45 -19.44 -32.99
N THR A 181 -11.41 -18.26 -33.56
CA THR A 181 -11.76 -18.00 -34.97
C THR A 181 -10.50 -17.79 -35.79
N LYS A 182 -10.47 -18.31 -37.01
CA LYS A 182 -9.35 -18.08 -37.94
C LYS A 182 -9.65 -16.82 -38.77
N PRO A 183 -8.96 -15.71 -38.58
CA PRO A 183 -9.18 -14.51 -39.40
C PRO A 183 -8.67 -14.74 -40.83
N GLN A 184 -9.29 -14.09 -41.80
CA GLN A 184 -8.86 -14.15 -43.21
C GLN A 184 -7.49 -13.46 -43.36
N PRO A 185 -6.48 -14.16 -44.03
CA PRO A 185 -5.13 -13.62 -44.13
C PRO A 185 -5.01 -12.26 -44.82
N GLN A 186 -5.89 -11.99 -45.80
CA GLN A 186 -5.92 -10.70 -46.52
C GLN A 186 -6.31 -9.53 -45.57
N ILE A 187 -7.31 -9.77 -44.72
CA ILE A 187 -7.75 -8.78 -43.74
C ILE A 187 -6.63 -8.50 -42.71
N VAL A 188 -5.97 -9.57 -42.24
CA VAL A 188 -4.83 -9.42 -41.31
C VAL A 188 -3.72 -8.57 -41.93
N LYS A 189 -3.33 -8.83 -43.19
CA LYS A 189 -2.31 -8.01 -43.86
C LYS A 189 -2.72 -6.56 -44.03
N SER A 190 -3.99 -6.25 -44.32
CA SER A 190 -4.49 -4.91 -44.43
C SER A 190 -4.43 -4.16 -43.08
N ILE A 191 -4.83 -4.85 -42.00
CA ILE A 191 -4.79 -4.28 -40.64
C ILE A 191 -3.35 -4.01 -40.19
N ILE A 192 -2.41 -4.94 -40.45
CA ILE A 192 -0.98 -4.73 -40.14
C ILE A 192 -0.46 -3.46 -40.83
N ARG A 193 -0.74 -3.25 -42.10
CA ARG A 193 -0.33 -2.01 -42.80
C ARG A 193 -0.93 -0.76 -42.17
N THR A 194 -2.14 -0.84 -41.66
CA THR A 194 -2.78 0.28 -40.97
C THR A 194 -2.10 0.55 -39.62
N ILE A 195 -1.84 -0.49 -38.83
CA ILE A 195 -1.15 -0.37 -37.52
C ILE A 195 0.23 0.29 -37.71
N GLU A 196 0.99 -0.11 -38.74
CA GLU A 196 2.31 0.50 -39.02
C GLU A 196 2.23 2.00 -39.31
N LYS A 197 1.12 2.49 -39.91
CA LYS A 197 0.90 3.93 -40.14
C LYS A 197 0.59 4.71 -38.86
N PHE A 198 0.02 4.03 -37.85
CA PHE A 198 -0.32 4.62 -36.54
C PHE A 198 0.77 4.39 -35.47
N LYS A 199 1.87 3.71 -35.84
CA LYS A 199 2.99 3.50 -34.93
C LYS A 199 3.58 4.83 -34.49
N THR A 200 3.59 5.07 -33.19
CA THR A 200 4.20 6.25 -32.56
C THR A 200 5.07 5.84 -31.40
N GLU A 201 5.98 6.71 -31.00
CA GLU A 201 6.75 6.56 -29.79
C GLU A 201 5.87 6.89 -28.57
N TYR A 202 5.93 6.03 -27.54
CA TYR A 202 5.25 6.28 -26.28
C TYR A 202 5.97 7.41 -25.52
N LYS A 203 5.30 8.52 -25.31
CA LYS A 203 5.76 9.67 -24.53
C LYS A 203 4.75 9.93 -23.42
N PRO A 204 5.03 9.49 -22.17
CA PRO A 204 4.08 9.59 -21.05
C PRO A 204 3.62 11.03 -20.81
N GLU A 205 4.48 12.02 -21.07
CA GLU A 205 4.19 13.44 -20.85
C GLU A 205 3.04 13.99 -21.73
N LYS A 206 2.65 13.24 -22.77
CA LYS A 206 1.53 13.62 -23.65
C LYS A 206 0.16 13.21 -23.10
N TYR A 207 0.14 12.40 -22.06
CA TYR A 207 -1.09 11.84 -21.50
C TYR A 207 -1.34 12.48 -20.12
N GLU A 208 -2.28 13.40 -20.08
CA GLU A 208 -2.68 14.09 -18.87
C GLU A 208 -4.07 13.62 -18.41
N ASP A 209 -4.31 13.59 -17.11
CA ASP A 209 -5.64 13.32 -16.56
C ASP A 209 -6.50 14.60 -16.65
N GLU A 210 -7.14 14.79 -17.79
CA GLU A 210 -8.03 15.93 -18.03
C GLU A 210 -9.18 16.03 -17.01
N TYR A 211 -9.65 14.89 -16.51
CA TYR A 211 -10.73 14.88 -15.53
C TYR A 211 -10.26 15.44 -14.19
N LEU A 212 -9.08 15.07 -13.75
CA LEU A 212 -8.46 15.60 -12.54
C LEU A 212 -8.24 17.10 -12.63
N GLU A 213 -7.79 17.59 -13.80
CA GLU A 213 -7.65 19.04 -14.05
C GLU A 213 -9.00 19.76 -13.99
N LYS A 214 -10.02 19.21 -14.65
CA LYS A 214 -11.39 19.77 -14.59
C LYS A 214 -11.91 19.85 -13.17
N ILE A 215 -11.70 18.81 -12.35
CA ILE A 215 -12.09 18.82 -10.93
C ILE A 215 -11.33 19.90 -10.17
N LYS A 216 -10.00 19.98 -10.30
CA LYS A 216 -9.20 21.01 -9.63
C LYS A 216 -9.63 22.41 -9.97
N ASN A 217 -9.90 22.67 -11.26
CA ASN A 217 -10.35 23.96 -11.72
C ASN A 217 -11.77 24.30 -11.22
N PHE A 218 -12.68 23.32 -11.22
CA PHE A 218 -14.01 23.47 -10.65
C PHE A 218 -13.97 23.81 -9.16
N LEU A 219 -13.17 23.07 -8.38
CA LEU A 219 -13.03 23.32 -6.93
C LEU A 219 -12.42 24.68 -6.63
N LYS A 220 -11.39 25.11 -7.41
CA LYS A 220 -10.82 26.46 -7.29
C LYS A 220 -11.83 27.56 -7.58
N LYS A 221 -12.65 27.38 -8.62
CA LYS A 221 -13.72 28.32 -8.98
C LYS A 221 -14.78 28.38 -7.88
N LYS A 222 -15.24 27.22 -7.42
CA LYS A 222 -16.25 27.13 -6.37
C LYS A 222 -15.79 27.74 -5.04
N ALA A 223 -14.53 27.51 -4.66
CA ALA A 223 -13.95 28.12 -3.45
C ALA A 223 -13.88 29.66 -3.53
N LYS A 224 -13.67 30.22 -4.76
CA LYS A 224 -13.66 31.68 -4.95
C LYS A 224 -15.06 32.31 -4.95
N GLU A 225 -16.06 31.60 -5.51
CA GLU A 225 -17.43 32.13 -5.68
C GLU A 225 -18.30 31.91 -4.42
N GLN A 226 -18.16 30.78 -3.77
CA GLN A 226 -19.01 30.38 -2.62
C GLN A 226 -18.30 30.44 -1.27
N GLY A 227 -16.99 30.75 -1.25
CA GLY A 227 -16.17 30.72 -0.07
C GLY A 227 -15.84 29.30 0.42
N THR A 228 -15.22 29.23 1.59
CA THR A 228 -14.89 27.97 2.29
C THR A 228 -15.64 27.91 3.61
N VAL A 229 -16.11 26.74 3.97
CA VAL A 229 -16.72 26.50 5.30
C VAL A 229 -15.61 26.07 6.24
N THR A 230 -15.46 26.79 7.34
CA THR A 230 -14.57 26.36 8.44
C THR A 230 -15.34 25.36 9.30
N VAL A 231 -14.81 24.17 9.43
CA VAL A 231 -15.38 23.14 10.29
C VAL A 231 -14.52 23.09 11.55
N GLU A 232 -15.10 23.45 12.70
CA GLU A 232 -14.46 23.23 13.99
C GLU A 232 -14.49 21.71 14.26
N GLN A 233 -13.32 21.09 14.30
CA GLN A 233 -13.20 19.74 14.82
C GLN A 233 -13.39 19.83 16.34
N GLN A 234 -14.59 19.51 16.81
CA GLN A 234 -14.74 19.10 18.20
C GLN A 234 -14.01 17.75 18.32
N VAL A 235 -12.80 17.80 18.82
CA VAL A 235 -12.16 16.63 19.41
C VAL A 235 -12.99 16.36 20.66
N GLU A 236 -14.01 15.49 20.56
CA GLU A 236 -14.49 14.81 21.76
C GLU A 236 -13.29 13.98 22.23
N GLU A 237 -12.54 14.53 23.18
CA GLU A 237 -11.83 13.70 24.13
C GLU A 237 -12.93 12.81 24.73
N GLU A 238 -12.97 11.53 24.34
CA GLU A 238 -13.63 10.52 25.17
C GLU A 238 -12.96 10.66 26.54
N SER A 239 -13.56 11.48 27.40
CA SER A 239 -13.34 11.37 28.81
C SER A 239 -13.82 9.97 29.17
N VAL A 240 -12.87 9.02 29.19
CA VAL A 240 -13.00 7.88 30.08
C VAL A 240 -13.26 8.52 31.42
N GLU A 241 -14.50 8.53 31.87
CA GLU A 241 -14.84 8.74 33.28
C GLU A 241 -14.18 7.61 34.06
N THR A 242 -12.88 7.70 34.19
CA THR A 242 -12.18 7.05 35.29
C THR A 242 -12.74 7.76 36.53
N GLN A 243 -13.67 7.10 37.18
CA GLN A 243 -14.23 7.58 38.41
C GLN A 243 -13.03 7.94 39.30
N GLY A 244 -12.91 9.20 39.66
CA GLY A 244 -11.72 9.75 40.36
C GLY A 244 -11.39 9.05 41.70
N GLU A 245 -12.29 8.23 42.20
CA GLU A 245 -12.10 7.38 43.38
C GLU A 245 -11.13 6.23 43.16
N ASP A 246 -11.10 5.62 41.95
CA ASP A 246 -10.17 4.51 41.65
C ASP A 246 -8.72 4.98 41.44
N LEU A 247 -8.50 6.18 40.98
CA LEU A 247 -7.16 6.75 40.78
C LEU A 247 -6.50 7.16 42.13
N VAL A 248 -7.28 7.64 43.06
CA VAL A 248 -6.79 7.99 44.41
C VAL A 248 -6.45 6.72 45.18
N ALA A 249 -7.28 5.70 45.11
CA ALA A 249 -7.02 4.39 45.72
C ALA A 249 -5.75 3.72 45.18
N ALA A 250 -5.53 3.75 43.88
CA ALA A 250 -4.33 3.19 43.21
C ALA A 250 -3.06 4.00 43.58
N LEU A 251 -3.16 5.29 43.74
CA LEU A 251 -2.05 6.15 44.20
C LEU A 251 -1.71 5.91 45.66
N GLU A 252 -2.69 5.75 46.54
CA GLU A 252 -2.48 5.45 47.98
C GLU A 252 -1.86 4.08 48.17
N GLU A 253 -2.26 3.05 47.39
CA GLU A 253 -1.66 1.72 47.41
C GLU A 253 -0.20 1.73 46.92
N SER A 254 0.09 2.53 45.89
CA SER A 254 1.45 2.72 45.35
C SER A 254 2.37 3.42 46.36
N LEU A 255 1.85 4.42 47.07
CA LEU A 255 2.58 5.15 48.13
C LEU A 255 2.81 4.28 49.37
N ALA A 256 1.87 3.42 49.74
CA ALA A 256 2.03 2.49 50.83
C ALA A 256 3.13 1.46 50.55
N LYS A 257 3.22 0.96 49.31
CA LYS A 257 4.29 0.02 48.86
C LYS A 257 5.67 0.69 48.77
N ALA A 258 5.74 1.99 48.55
CA ALA A 258 7.01 2.72 48.49
C ALA A 258 7.57 3.08 49.89
N LYS A 259 6.76 3.07 50.96
CA LYS A 259 7.18 3.36 52.34
C LYS A 259 7.59 2.09 53.15
N SER A 260 7.46 0.91 52.53
CA SER A 260 7.81 -0.38 53.14
C SER A 260 9.10 -1.03 52.61
N LYS A 261 9.95 -0.21 51.93
CA LYS A 261 11.30 -0.64 51.49
C LYS A 261 12.37 0.22 52.15
#